data_259ef4012b742abcfe3a96f4322f9fe5
#
_entry.id   259ef4012b742abcfe3a96f4322f9fe5
#
_cell.length_a   1.000
_cell.length_b   1.000
_cell.length_c   1.000
_cell.angle_alpha   90.00
_cell.angle_beta   90.00
_cell.angle_gamma   90.00
#
_symmetry.space_group_name_H-M   'P 1'
#
loop_
_entity.id
_entity.type
_entity.pdbx_description
1 polymer ?
#
loop_
_entity_poly.entity_id
_entity_poly.type
_entity_poly.pdbx_seq_one_letter_code
_entity_poly.pdbx_strand_id
1 'polypeptide(L)'
;MKRKIIIMVVSFGLSILVFLGLVIFEKRLVNYTPKKTSLVALEDIQVGQKINKDMFIEQEIDIRLTTNGVISFSEIDGLYAKDNIYKGQILSRRELDSKENLKIIEVPEGLEKIAVKVKAPENGVAYQLKQGDKVNLYFTGRYAIIKDSIVGLEISPVSITDENTMCTVKLLDKAEILGIFDENGRNIIESDFGKLDSVVFAVDNAKAKVINNLRSQGTFDITGV
;
A
#
# COMPACT_ATOMS: atom_id res chain seq x y z
N MET A 1 -48.43 -67.52 -7.81
CA MET A 1 -47.04 -67.08 -8.02
C MET A 1 -46.84 -65.99 -9.09
N LYS A 2 -47.40 -66.10 -10.27
CA LYS A 2 -47.21 -65.16 -11.39
C LYS A 2 -47.52 -63.67 -11.03
N ARG A 3 -48.61 -63.39 -10.30
CA ARG A 3 -49.00 -62.02 -9.91
C ARG A 3 -48.03 -61.34 -8.97
N LYS A 4 -47.37 -62.04 -8.04
CA LYS A 4 -46.40 -61.50 -7.12
C LYS A 4 -45.10 -61.13 -7.86
N ILE A 5 -44.70 -61.91 -8.85
CA ILE A 5 -43.51 -61.64 -9.67
C ILE A 5 -43.73 -60.41 -10.54
N ILE A 6 -44.91 -60.24 -11.14
CA ILE A 6 -45.25 -59.08 -11.96
C ILE A 6 -45.18 -57.78 -11.11
N ILE A 7 -45.77 -57.81 -9.90
CA ILE A 7 -45.71 -56.64 -8.99
C ILE A 7 -44.26 -56.28 -8.61
N MET A 8 -43.42 -57.28 -8.34
CA MET A 8 -42.01 -57.08 -8.00
C MET A 8 -41.23 -56.48 -9.16
N VAL A 9 -41.41 -56.91 -10.38
CA VAL A 9 -40.75 -56.38 -11.58
C VAL A 9 -41.22 -54.97 -11.86
N VAL A 10 -42.52 -54.67 -11.76
CA VAL A 10 -43.03 -53.31 -11.95
C VAL A 10 -42.52 -52.34 -10.88
N SER A 11 -42.50 -52.75 -9.61
CA SER A 11 -41.93 -51.95 -8.51
C SER A 11 -40.45 -51.65 -8.71
N PHE A 12 -39.66 -52.63 -9.15
CA PHE A 12 -38.24 -52.46 -9.43
C PHE A 12 -38.00 -51.51 -10.61
N GLY A 13 -38.76 -51.67 -11.70
CA GLY A 13 -38.71 -50.76 -12.85
C GLY A 13 -39.07 -49.32 -12.50
N LEU A 14 -40.10 -49.14 -11.64
CA LEU A 14 -40.49 -47.80 -11.18
C LEU A 14 -39.40 -47.17 -10.31
N SER A 15 -38.75 -47.95 -9.45
CA SER A 15 -37.65 -47.47 -8.59
C SER A 15 -36.45 -46.99 -9.43
N ILE A 16 -36.08 -47.72 -10.49
CA ILE A 16 -35.01 -47.32 -11.41
C ILE A 16 -35.37 -46.01 -12.13
N LEU A 17 -36.61 -45.86 -12.59
CA LEU A 17 -37.11 -44.67 -13.25
C LEU A 17 -37.04 -43.42 -12.36
N VAL A 18 -37.48 -43.55 -11.11
CA VAL A 18 -37.39 -42.49 -10.11
C VAL A 18 -35.95 -42.13 -9.81
N PHE A 19 -35.07 -43.13 -9.65
CA PHE A 19 -33.65 -42.89 -9.40
C PHE A 19 -32.99 -42.16 -10.56
N LEU A 20 -33.22 -42.59 -11.80
CA LEU A 20 -32.69 -41.88 -13.00
C LEU A 20 -33.25 -40.46 -13.09
N GLY A 21 -34.51 -40.25 -12.79
CA GLY A 21 -35.10 -38.93 -12.73
C GLY A 21 -34.43 -38.02 -11.70
N LEU A 22 -34.12 -38.52 -10.51
CA LEU A 22 -33.43 -37.77 -9.47
C LEU A 22 -32.00 -37.42 -9.90
N VAL A 23 -31.24 -38.35 -10.51
CA VAL A 23 -29.88 -38.12 -11.00
C VAL A 23 -29.85 -37.04 -12.10
N ILE A 24 -30.81 -37.08 -13.04
CA ILE A 24 -30.95 -36.06 -14.09
C ILE A 24 -31.32 -34.71 -13.51
N PHE A 25 -32.22 -34.68 -12.52
CA PHE A 25 -32.62 -33.46 -11.84
C PHE A 25 -31.48 -32.83 -11.05
N GLU A 26 -30.74 -33.64 -10.30
CA GLU A 26 -29.56 -33.23 -9.55
C GLU A 26 -28.48 -32.63 -10.50
N LYS A 27 -28.17 -33.30 -11.60
CA LYS A 27 -27.25 -32.79 -12.61
C LYS A 27 -27.71 -31.44 -13.20
N ARG A 28 -29.00 -31.23 -13.42
CA ARG A 28 -29.54 -29.96 -13.90
C ARG A 28 -29.43 -28.88 -12.82
N LEU A 29 -29.67 -29.15 -11.57
CA LEU A 29 -29.53 -28.20 -10.48
C LEU A 29 -28.08 -27.77 -10.26
N VAL A 30 -27.14 -28.72 -10.29
CA VAL A 30 -25.70 -28.43 -10.12
C VAL A 30 -25.14 -27.64 -11.31
N ASN A 31 -25.59 -27.95 -12.53
CA ASN A 31 -25.14 -27.24 -13.75
C ASN A 31 -25.82 -25.87 -13.96
N TYR A 32 -26.80 -25.50 -13.14
CA TYR A 32 -27.54 -24.24 -13.27
C TYR A 32 -27.01 -23.13 -12.36
N THR A 33 -25.79 -23.27 -11.89
CA THR A 33 -25.16 -22.18 -11.17
C THR A 33 -24.73 -21.12 -12.19
N PRO A 34 -25.35 -19.96 -12.22
CA PRO A 34 -24.96 -18.91 -13.14
C PRO A 34 -23.52 -18.52 -12.87
N LYS A 35 -22.69 -18.60 -13.87
CA LYS A 35 -21.29 -18.21 -13.82
C LYS A 35 -21.13 -16.77 -14.28
N LYS A 36 -20.18 -16.08 -13.71
CA LYS A 36 -19.78 -14.74 -14.08
C LYS A 36 -18.26 -14.69 -14.30
N THR A 37 -17.83 -14.02 -15.35
CA THR A 37 -16.41 -13.74 -15.56
C THR A 37 -15.92 -12.76 -14.47
N SER A 38 -14.80 -13.06 -13.84
CA SER A 38 -14.16 -12.20 -12.87
C SER A 38 -12.65 -12.30 -13.03
N LEU A 39 -11.94 -11.27 -12.56
CA LEU A 39 -10.49 -11.24 -12.56
C LEU A 39 -9.96 -11.96 -11.31
N VAL A 40 -8.98 -12.83 -11.51
CA VAL A 40 -8.30 -13.59 -10.45
C VAL A 40 -6.82 -13.24 -10.47
N ALA A 41 -6.24 -12.95 -9.32
CA ALA A 41 -4.83 -12.58 -9.19
C ALA A 41 -3.90 -13.77 -9.51
N LEU A 42 -2.90 -13.57 -10.36
CA LEU A 42 -1.87 -14.54 -10.70
C LEU A 42 -0.68 -14.54 -9.73
N GLU A 43 -0.50 -13.45 -9.00
CA GLU A 43 0.57 -13.22 -8.04
C GLU A 43 0.08 -12.43 -6.83
N ASP A 44 0.91 -12.33 -5.80
CA ASP A 44 0.63 -11.49 -4.64
C ASP A 44 0.90 -10.03 -4.99
N ILE A 45 -0.08 -9.16 -4.73
CA ILE A 45 -0.03 -7.73 -5.01
C ILE A 45 -0.06 -6.98 -3.67
N GLN A 46 0.91 -6.12 -3.45
CA GLN A 46 1.02 -5.36 -2.20
C GLN A 46 0.18 -4.09 -2.24
N VAL A 47 -0.23 -3.64 -1.06
CA VAL A 47 -0.90 -2.35 -0.89
C VAL A 47 -0.06 -1.21 -1.51
N GLY A 48 -0.72 -0.33 -2.26
CA GLY A 48 -0.06 0.78 -2.97
C GLY A 48 0.58 0.39 -4.31
N GLN A 49 0.57 -0.87 -4.70
CA GLN A 49 1.10 -1.32 -5.98
C GLN A 49 0.13 -0.94 -7.11
N LYS A 50 0.67 -0.40 -8.20
CA LYS A 50 -0.13 -0.10 -9.41
C LYS A 50 -0.60 -1.40 -10.05
N ILE A 51 -1.88 -1.44 -10.39
CA ILE A 51 -2.51 -2.61 -11.01
C ILE A 51 -2.15 -2.67 -12.51
N ASN A 52 -1.71 -3.84 -12.94
CA ASN A 52 -1.45 -4.16 -14.34
C ASN A 52 -2.29 -5.36 -14.78
N LYS A 53 -2.65 -5.38 -16.07
CA LYS A 53 -3.45 -6.47 -16.66
C LYS A 53 -2.78 -7.84 -16.54
N ASP A 54 -1.45 -7.88 -16.64
CA ASP A 54 -0.67 -9.12 -16.60
C ASP A 54 -0.68 -9.80 -15.21
N MET A 55 -1.13 -9.08 -14.18
CA MET A 55 -1.27 -9.61 -12.81
C MET A 55 -2.53 -10.44 -12.63
N PHE A 56 -3.42 -10.49 -13.62
CA PHE A 56 -4.74 -11.12 -13.51
C PHE A 56 -5.06 -12.00 -14.70
N ILE A 57 -5.94 -12.97 -14.45
CA ILE A 57 -6.57 -13.80 -15.47
C ILE A 57 -8.09 -13.70 -15.36
N GLU A 58 -8.78 -13.71 -16.50
CA GLU A 58 -10.22 -13.83 -16.55
C GLU A 58 -10.62 -15.29 -16.30
N GLN A 59 -11.49 -15.52 -15.32
CA GLN A 59 -11.99 -16.85 -14.99
C GLN A 59 -13.50 -16.82 -14.77
N GLU A 60 -14.19 -17.85 -15.27
CA GLU A 60 -15.60 -18.06 -14.98
C GLU A 60 -15.79 -18.59 -13.56
N ILE A 61 -16.43 -17.84 -12.70
CA ILE A 61 -16.64 -18.14 -11.29
C ILE A 61 -18.13 -18.15 -10.98
N ASP A 62 -18.55 -18.96 -10.02
CA ASP A 62 -19.91 -18.97 -9.49
C ASP A 62 -20.31 -17.56 -9.02
N ILE A 63 -21.44 -17.05 -9.53
CA ILE A 63 -21.90 -15.69 -9.21
C ILE A 63 -22.03 -15.44 -7.71
N ARG A 64 -22.27 -16.49 -6.92
CA ARG A 64 -22.36 -16.40 -5.44
C ARG A 64 -21.04 -16.05 -4.78
N LEU A 65 -19.93 -16.33 -5.45
CA LEU A 65 -18.57 -16.02 -4.98
C LEU A 65 -18.08 -14.65 -5.45
N THR A 66 -18.82 -13.98 -6.33
CA THR A 66 -18.37 -12.75 -7.02
C THR A 66 -19.11 -11.48 -6.60
N THR A 67 -19.63 -11.42 -5.37
CA THR A 67 -20.48 -10.33 -4.83
C THR A 67 -19.78 -8.97 -4.91
N ASN A 68 -19.14 -8.46 -5.68
CA ASN A 68 -18.42 -7.19 -5.96
C ASN A 68 -17.14 -7.43 -6.77
N GLY A 69 -17.06 -8.57 -7.49
CA GLY A 69 -15.92 -8.88 -8.33
C GLY A 69 -15.80 -7.89 -9.49
N VAL A 70 -14.58 -7.55 -9.82
CA VAL A 70 -14.22 -6.79 -11.02
C VAL A 70 -14.37 -7.72 -12.22
N ILE A 71 -15.10 -7.26 -13.25
CA ILE A 71 -15.49 -8.10 -14.37
C ILE A 71 -14.55 -7.92 -15.55
N SER A 72 -13.96 -6.74 -15.73
CA SER A 72 -13.17 -6.43 -16.90
C SER A 72 -11.90 -5.65 -16.59
N PHE A 73 -10.92 -5.78 -17.47
CA PHE A 73 -9.65 -5.03 -17.38
C PHE A 73 -9.82 -3.51 -17.51
N SER A 74 -10.90 -3.04 -18.14
CA SER A 74 -11.18 -1.60 -18.24
C SER A 74 -11.54 -0.97 -16.91
N GLU A 75 -12.04 -1.76 -15.96
CA GLU A 75 -12.42 -1.28 -14.62
C GLU A 75 -11.22 -1.08 -13.68
N ILE A 76 -10.06 -1.65 -14.02
CA ILE A 76 -8.86 -1.61 -13.17
C ILE A 76 -7.77 -0.69 -13.72
N ASP A 77 -7.94 -0.15 -14.92
CA ASP A 77 -6.93 0.69 -15.55
C ASP A 77 -6.68 1.97 -14.74
N GLY A 78 -5.40 2.23 -14.45
CA GLY A 78 -4.99 3.40 -13.66
C GLY A 78 -5.25 3.30 -12.15
N LEU A 79 -5.71 2.15 -11.65
CA LEU A 79 -5.97 1.93 -10.23
C LEU A 79 -4.76 1.30 -9.51
N TYR A 80 -4.82 1.36 -8.19
CA TYR A 80 -3.81 0.84 -7.27
C TYR A 80 -4.48 -0.05 -6.22
N ALA A 81 -3.73 -1.03 -5.71
CA ALA A 81 -4.20 -1.89 -4.64
C ALA A 81 -4.35 -1.10 -3.33
N LYS A 82 -5.56 -1.09 -2.77
CA LYS A 82 -5.87 -0.50 -1.47
C LYS A 82 -5.48 -1.42 -0.32
N ASP A 83 -5.61 -2.72 -0.55
CA ASP A 83 -5.28 -3.80 0.40
C ASP A 83 -4.35 -4.81 -0.28
N ASN A 84 -3.73 -5.70 0.50
CA ASN A 84 -2.97 -6.81 -0.08
C ASN A 84 -3.93 -7.78 -0.79
N ILE A 85 -3.62 -8.11 -2.04
CA ILE A 85 -4.37 -9.07 -2.86
C ILE A 85 -3.48 -10.30 -3.02
N TYR A 86 -4.00 -11.46 -2.67
CA TYR A 86 -3.22 -12.70 -2.70
C TYR A 86 -3.44 -13.47 -4.00
N LYS A 87 -2.44 -14.21 -4.42
CA LYS A 87 -2.53 -15.11 -5.57
C LYS A 87 -3.73 -16.04 -5.46
N GLY A 88 -4.51 -16.13 -6.55
CA GLY A 88 -5.74 -16.93 -6.59
C GLY A 88 -6.97 -16.22 -6.02
N GLN A 89 -6.83 -15.02 -5.47
CA GLN A 89 -7.95 -14.23 -4.96
C GLN A 89 -8.74 -13.62 -6.10
N ILE A 90 -10.07 -13.63 -5.98
CA ILE A 90 -10.98 -12.93 -6.90
C ILE A 90 -10.89 -11.44 -6.59
N LEU A 91 -10.56 -10.65 -7.59
CA LEU A 91 -10.40 -9.21 -7.42
C LEU A 91 -11.75 -8.53 -7.12
N SER A 92 -11.80 -7.81 -6.02
CA SER A 92 -12.95 -6.99 -5.63
C SER A 92 -12.71 -5.51 -5.93
N ARG A 93 -13.74 -4.80 -6.41
CA ARG A 93 -13.66 -3.36 -6.65
C ARG A 93 -13.30 -2.56 -5.39
N ARG A 94 -13.61 -3.10 -4.20
CA ARG A 94 -13.30 -2.46 -2.90
C ARG A 94 -11.82 -2.48 -2.55
N GLU A 95 -11.06 -3.39 -3.15
CA GLU A 95 -9.61 -3.54 -2.95
C GLU A 95 -8.79 -2.60 -3.83
N LEU A 96 -9.47 -1.82 -4.66
CA LEU A 96 -8.87 -0.89 -5.60
C LEU A 96 -9.28 0.55 -5.33
N ASP A 97 -8.36 1.47 -5.51
CA ASP A 97 -8.64 2.90 -5.44
C ASP A 97 -7.75 3.70 -6.40
N SER A 98 -8.07 4.97 -6.58
CA SER A 98 -7.24 5.88 -7.36
C SER A 98 -5.96 6.24 -6.58
N LYS A 99 -4.95 6.69 -7.32
CA LYS A 99 -3.70 7.18 -6.74
C LYS A 99 -3.93 8.30 -5.73
N GLU A 100 -4.83 9.23 -6.07
CA GLU A 100 -5.16 10.40 -5.26
C GLU A 100 -5.77 9.99 -3.92
N ASN A 101 -6.70 9.03 -3.93
CA ASN A 101 -7.37 8.56 -2.72
C ASN A 101 -6.44 7.77 -1.80
N LEU A 102 -5.57 6.95 -2.39
CA LEU A 102 -4.59 6.17 -1.62
C LEU A 102 -3.38 7.01 -1.16
N LYS A 103 -3.25 8.24 -1.66
CA LYS A 103 -2.13 9.14 -1.36
C LYS A 103 -0.77 8.47 -1.52
N ILE A 104 -0.63 7.74 -2.63
CA ILE A 104 0.59 7.02 -2.95
C ILE A 104 1.72 8.01 -3.19
N ILE A 105 2.75 7.88 -2.39
CA ILE A 105 3.97 8.66 -2.50
C ILE A 105 4.83 8.04 -3.60
N GLU A 106 4.82 8.63 -4.79
CA GLU A 106 5.79 8.29 -5.84
C GLU A 106 7.11 8.97 -5.55
N VAL A 107 8.19 8.23 -5.76
CA VAL A 107 9.54 8.76 -5.67
C VAL A 107 10.10 8.90 -7.07
N PRO A 108 10.61 10.06 -7.46
CA PRO A 108 11.29 10.22 -8.73
C PRO A 108 12.41 9.20 -8.89
N GLU A 109 12.66 8.75 -10.12
CA GLU A 109 13.70 7.78 -10.43
C GLU A 109 15.07 8.28 -9.95
N GLY A 110 15.83 7.40 -9.31
CA GLY A 110 17.16 7.73 -8.76
C GLY A 110 17.16 8.38 -7.37
N LEU A 111 15.97 8.62 -6.78
CA LEU A 111 15.84 9.11 -5.41
C LEU A 111 15.35 8.00 -4.46
N GLU A 112 15.64 8.16 -3.18
CA GLU A 112 15.22 7.26 -2.11
C GLU A 112 14.22 7.95 -1.18
N LYS A 113 13.25 7.20 -0.66
CA LYS A 113 12.38 7.67 0.42
C LYS A 113 13.13 7.69 1.73
N ILE A 114 13.09 8.81 2.41
CA ILE A 114 13.59 8.89 3.78
C ILE A 114 12.55 9.53 4.69
N ALA A 115 12.26 8.88 5.81
CA ALA A 115 11.39 9.44 6.85
C ALA A 115 12.26 10.08 7.92
N VAL A 116 11.96 11.29 8.32
CA VAL A 116 12.63 12.02 9.40
C VAL A 116 11.66 12.23 10.53
N LYS A 117 12.06 11.80 11.74
CA LYS A 117 11.25 11.96 12.94
C LYS A 117 11.35 13.38 13.48
N VAL A 118 10.22 14.02 13.73
CA VAL A 118 10.12 15.36 14.32
C VAL A 118 9.71 15.19 15.77
N LYS A 119 10.64 15.46 16.70
CA LYS A 119 10.45 15.16 18.13
C LYS A 119 9.46 16.08 18.86
N ALA A 120 9.30 17.30 18.38
CA ALA A 120 8.43 18.28 19.02
C ALA A 120 7.74 19.16 17.97
N PRO A 121 6.53 19.65 18.27
CA PRO A 121 5.77 20.51 17.34
C PRO A 121 6.51 21.78 16.95
N GLU A 122 7.26 22.35 17.87
CA GLU A 122 8.09 23.54 17.65
C GLU A 122 9.24 23.29 16.67
N ASN A 123 9.67 22.03 16.49
CA ASN A 123 10.74 21.65 15.57
C ASN A 123 10.23 21.47 14.13
N GLY A 124 8.92 21.57 13.91
CA GLY A 124 8.30 21.52 12.58
C GLY A 124 7.21 22.55 12.52
N VAL A 125 7.44 23.69 11.96
CA VAL A 125 6.52 24.82 11.71
C VAL A 125 5.07 24.57 12.21
N ALA A 126 4.95 24.18 13.46
CA ALA A 126 3.76 24.02 14.27
C ALA A 126 2.52 23.53 13.50
N TYR A 127 2.46 22.25 13.12
CA TYR A 127 1.26 21.61 12.53
C TYR A 127 0.71 22.18 11.21
N GLN A 128 1.45 23.09 10.56
CA GLN A 128 1.01 23.70 9.30
C GLN A 128 1.63 23.03 8.06
N LEU A 129 2.46 22.01 8.25
CA LEU A 129 3.09 21.30 7.14
C LEU A 129 2.06 20.45 6.38
N LYS A 130 2.14 20.53 5.05
CA LYS A 130 1.31 19.76 4.14
C LYS A 130 2.16 18.99 3.15
N GLN A 131 1.61 17.91 2.62
CA GLN A 131 2.22 17.23 1.48
C GLN A 131 2.33 18.20 0.30
N GLY A 132 3.49 18.24 -0.35
CA GLY A 132 3.79 19.17 -1.43
C GLY A 132 4.46 20.48 -0.98
N ASP A 133 4.49 20.78 0.32
CA ASP A 133 5.20 21.96 0.82
C ASP A 133 6.70 21.83 0.60
N LYS A 134 7.35 22.97 0.32
CA LYS A 134 8.81 23.06 0.23
C LYS A 134 9.36 23.56 1.56
N VAL A 135 10.29 22.83 2.11
CA VAL A 135 10.85 23.11 3.43
C VAL A 135 12.36 22.90 3.43
N ASN A 136 13.01 23.49 4.43
CA ASN A 136 14.40 23.22 4.74
C ASN A 136 14.49 22.24 5.90
N LEU A 137 15.38 21.23 5.79
CA LEU A 137 15.67 20.30 6.86
C LEU A 137 17.02 20.66 7.49
N TYR A 138 17.00 20.86 8.79
CA TYR A 138 18.19 21.12 9.61
C TYR A 138 18.44 19.94 10.55
N PHE A 139 19.70 19.78 10.91
CA PHE A 139 20.10 18.85 11.95
C PHE A 139 20.91 19.61 13.01
N THR A 140 20.56 19.39 14.26
CA THR A 140 21.28 19.95 15.41
C THR A 140 21.90 18.81 16.21
N GLY A 141 23.22 18.87 16.36
CA GLY A 141 24.01 17.84 17.06
C GLY A 141 25.42 18.32 17.39
N ARG A 142 26.24 17.43 17.98
CA ARG A 142 27.65 17.74 18.26
C ARG A 142 28.45 17.87 16.98
N TYR A 143 29.36 18.83 16.96
CA TYR A 143 30.19 19.09 15.77
C TYR A 143 31.02 17.89 15.31
N ALA A 144 31.61 17.12 16.24
CA ALA A 144 32.33 15.90 15.90
C ALA A 144 31.49 14.93 15.06
N ILE A 145 30.26 14.72 15.46
CA ILE A 145 29.31 13.82 14.77
C ILE A 145 28.96 14.35 13.38
N ILE A 146 28.69 15.64 13.29
CA ILE A 146 28.33 16.30 12.03
C ILE A 146 29.51 16.23 11.07
N LYS A 147 30.72 16.58 11.50
CA LYS A 147 31.93 16.56 10.70
C LYS A 147 32.18 15.18 10.07
N ASP A 148 32.04 14.12 10.84
CA ASP A 148 32.30 12.76 10.36
C ASP A 148 31.17 12.24 9.41
N SER A 149 29.94 12.72 9.59
CA SER A 149 28.79 12.26 8.82
C SER A 149 28.61 12.97 7.48
N ILE A 150 29.12 14.20 7.32
CA ILE A 150 28.88 15.08 6.17
C ILE A 150 30.06 15.18 5.20
N VAL A 151 31.04 14.31 5.31
CA VAL A 151 32.18 14.27 4.37
C VAL A 151 31.63 14.05 2.95
N GLY A 152 31.89 15.06 2.09
CA GLY A 152 31.45 15.04 0.68
C GLY A 152 30.14 15.80 0.38
N LEU A 153 29.52 16.45 1.37
CA LEU A 153 28.44 17.42 1.14
C LEU A 153 29.01 18.85 1.22
N GLU A 154 28.55 19.74 0.33
CA GLU A 154 28.88 21.18 0.39
C GLU A 154 28.12 21.82 1.57
N ILE A 155 28.68 21.68 2.76
CA ILE A 155 28.18 22.39 3.94
C ILE A 155 29.21 23.41 4.33
N SER A 156 28.80 24.68 4.42
CA SER A 156 29.67 25.76 4.80
C SER A 156 30.34 25.50 6.14
N PRO A 157 31.68 25.39 6.21
CA PRO A 157 32.34 25.11 7.48
C PRO A 157 32.14 26.30 8.41
N VAL A 158 31.47 26.08 9.52
CA VAL A 158 31.57 26.99 10.65
C VAL A 158 32.93 26.73 11.28
N SER A 159 33.73 27.78 11.53
CA SER A 159 35.01 27.67 12.22
C SER A 159 34.77 27.29 13.70
N ILE A 160 34.51 26.01 13.95
CA ILE A 160 34.31 25.46 15.29
C ILE A 160 35.58 24.72 15.68
N THR A 161 36.18 25.10 16.80
CA THR A 161 37.42 24.50 17.32
C THR A 161 37.17 23.42 18.37
N ASP A 162 35.97 23.41 19.00
CA ASP A 162 35.60 22.42 20.03
C ASP A 162 34.63 21.39 19.43
N GLU A 163 35.05 20.13 19.41
CA GLU A 163 34.29 18.99 18.90
C GLU A 163 32.99 18.69 19.68
N ASN A 164 32.89 19.13 20.91
CA ASN A 164 31.68 18.97 21.75
C ASN A 164 30.68 20.10 21.53
N THR A 165 30.99 21.13 20.80
CA THR A 165 30.06 22.23 20.55
C THR A 165 28.86 21.77 19.78
N MET A 166 27.66 22.13 20.24
CA MET A 166 26.42 21.93 19.52
C MET A 166 26.33 22.88 18.33
N CYS A 167 26.06 22.35 17.16
CA CYS A 167 25.87 23.15 15.98
C CYS A 167 24.69 22.65 15.15
N THR A 168 24.16 23.54 14.32
CA THR A 168 23.05 23.24 13.41
C THR A 168 23.52 23.36 11.98
N VAL A 169 23.21 22.37 11.17
CA VAL A 169 23.54 22.35 9.74
C VAL A 169 22.28 22.13 8.91
N LYS A 170 22.21 22.76 7.75
CA LYS A 170 21.16 22.53 6.78
C LYS A 170 21.50 21.30 5.93
N LEU A 171 20.66 20.27 5.98
CA LEU A 171 20.84 19.03 5.20
C LEU A 171 20.09 19.06 3.88
N LEU A 172 18.87 19.62 3.88
CA LEU A 172 18.06 19.75 2.66
C LEU A 172 17.62 21.21 2.50
N ASP A 173 17.70 21.69 1.29
CA ASP A 173 17.24 23.01 0.89
C ASP A 173 16.02 22.89 -0.02
N LYS A 174 14.92 23.55 0.34
CA LYS A 174 13.67 23.57 -0.42
C LYS A 174 13.18 22.18 -0.84
N ALA A 175 13.35 21.20 0.05
CA ALA A 175 12.90 19.83 -0.20
C ALA A 175 11.38 19.74 -0.13
N GLU A 176 10.80 19.03 -1.08
CA GLU A 176 9.36 18.79 -1.11
C GLU A 176 8.96 17.68 -0.13
N ILE A 177 7.91 17.95 0.65
CA ILE A 177 7.32 16.97 1.56
C ILE A 177 6.48 15.98 0.73
N LEU A 178 6.88 14.72 0.72
CA LEU A 178 6.15 13.65 0.05
C LEU A 178 5.02 13.05 0.90
N GLY A 179 5.13 13.11 2.22
CA GLY A 179 4.12 12.60 3.12
C GLY A 179 4.39 12.98 4.57
N ILE A 180 3.35 13.00 5.36
CA ILE A 180 3.38 13.35 6.79
C ILE A 180 2.65 12.24 7.55
N PHE A 181 3.27 11.72 8.62
CA PHE A 181 2.74 10.58 9.36
C PHE A 181 2.63 10.88 10.86
N ASP A 182 1.59 10.31 11.47
CA ASP A 182 1.41 10.31 12.92
C ASP A 182 2.27 9.22 13.60
N GLU A 183 2.21 9.16 14.91
CA GLU A 183 2.93 8.16 15.73
C GLU A 183 2.50 6.70 15.45
N ASN A 184 1.34 6.48 14.81
CA ASN A 184 0.82 5.18 14.41
C ASN A 184 1.17 4.83 12.94
N GLY A 185 1.92 5.68 12.26
CA GLY A 185 2.28 5.52 10.84
C GLY A 185 1.13 5.81 9.87
N ARG A 186 0.08 6.51 10.32
CA ARG A 186 -1.03 6.93 9.46
C ARG A 186 -0.67 8.24 8.78
N ASN A 187 -0.93 8.33 7.49
CA ASN A 187 -0.74 9.58 6.76
C ASN A 187 -1.72 10.65 7.26
N ILE A 188 -1.19 11.76 7.74
CA ILE A 188 -1.98 12.90 8.23
C ILE A 188 -2.48 13.67 7.02
N ILE A 189 -3.79 13.75 6.90
CA ILE A 189 -4.51 14.53 5.90
C ILE A 189 -4.93 15.85 6.55
N GLU A 190 -5.17 16.90 5.76
CA GLU A 190 -5.52 18.26 6.16
C GLU A 190 -6.60 18.44 7.25
N SER A 191 -7.37 17.40 7.57
CA SER A 191 -8.47 17.45 8.54
C SER A 191 -8.25 16.64 9.81
N ASP A 192 -7.21 15.79 9.86
CA ASP A 192 -6.93 14.96 11.02
C ASP A 192 -5.90 15.65 11.91
N PHE A 193 -6.33 16.06 13.10
CA PHE A 193 -5.46 16.61 14.16
C PHE A 193 -4.55 15.51 14.78
N GLY A 194 -3.96 14.67 13.93
CA GLY A 194 -2.96 13.70 14.38
C GLY A 194 -1.69 14.42 14.85
N LYS A 195 -1.07 13.89 15.91
CA LYS A 195 0.22 14.38 16.35
C LYS A 195 1.28 14.02 15.32
N LEU A 196 1.89 15.03 14.69
CA LEU A 196 3.00 14.87 13.75
C LEU A 196 4.13 14.06 14.43
N ASP A 197 4.55 12.96 13.81
CA ASP A 197 5.70 12.15 14.25
C ASP A 197 6.81 12.16 13.21
N SER A 198 6.48 11.99 11.94
CA SER A 198 7.50 11.91 10.89
C SER A 198 7.07 12.55 9.58
N VAL A 199 8.06 13.06 8.86
CA VAL A 199 7.93 13.66 7.53
C VAL A 199 8.80 12.89 6.54
N VAL A 200 8.26 12.63 5.36
CA VAL A 200 8.93 11.85 4.31
C VAL A 200 9.40 12.76 3.19
N PHE A 201 10.63 12.56 2.78
CA PHE A 201 11.29 13.25 1.67
C PHE A 201 11.80 12.27 0.62
N ALA A 202 11.98 12.74 -0.62
CA ALA A 202 12.81 12.08 -1.62
C ALA A 202 14.19 12.73 -1.64
N VAL A 203 15.22 11.94 -1.51
CA VAL A 203 16.60 12.42 -1.46
C VAL A 203 17.52 11.49 -2.27
N ASP A 204 18.64 12.00 -2.71
CA ASP A 204 19.68 11.16 -3.32
C ASP A 204 20.30 10.21 -2.28
N ASN A 205 20.93 9.14 -2.75
CA ASN A 205 21.55 8.11 -1.90
C ASN A 205 22.60 8.67 -0.94
N ALA A 206 23.36 9.68 -1.35
CA ALA A 206 24.38 10.30 -0.49
C ALA A 206 23.73 11.00 0.71
N LYS A 207 22.71 11.81 0.48
CA LYS A 207 21.95 12.49 1.55
C LYS A 207 21.17 11.50 2.41
N ALA A 208 20.60 10.44 1.80
CA ALA A 208 19.93 9.38 2.53
C ALA A 208 20.85 8.72 3.57
N LYS A 209 22.08 8.40 3.18
CA LYS A 209 23.10 7.84 4.10
C LYS A 209 23.43 8.80 5.24
N VAL A 210 23.66 10.07 4.93
CA VAL A 210 23.96 11.11 5.94
C VAL A 210 22.81 11.22 6.94
N ILE A 211 21.59 11.38 6.47
CA ILE A 211 20.41 11.51 7.33
C ILE A 211 20.22 10.26 8.21
N ASN A 212 20.40 9.06 7.64
CA ASN A 212 20.32 7.81 8.40
C ASN A 212 21.38 7.73 9.51
N ASN A 213 22.62 8.13 9.23
CA ASN A 213 23.70 8.13 10.22
C ASN A 213 23.42 9.12 11.38
N LEU A 214 22.78 10.24 11.08
CA LEU A 214 22.48 11.28 12.06
C LEU A 214 21.23 10.99 12.92
N ARG A 215 20.38 10.05 12.51
CA ARG A 215 19.04 9.78 13.13
C ARG A 215 19.03 9.61 14.66
N SER A 216 20.05 8.95 15.19
CA SER A 216 20.14 8.65 16.63
C SER A 216 21.02 9.63 17.40
N GLN A 217 21.60 10.65 16.73
CA GLN A 217 22.72 11.43 17.25
C GLN A 217 22.37 12.89 17.52
N GLY A 218 21.16 13.32 17.23
CA GLY A 218 20.70 14.68 17.44
C GLY A 218 19.22 14.87 17.14
N THR A 219 18.84 16.11 16.81
CA THR A 219 17.48 16.49 16.46
C THR A 219 17.40 17.04 15.06
N PHE A 220 16.28 16.75 14.43
CA PHE A 220 15.91 17.32 13.13
C PHE A 220 14.86 18.42 13.34
N ASP A 221 15.08 19.53 12.65
CA ASP A 221 14.20 20.68 12.63
C ASP A 221 13.79 21.01 11.20
N ILE A 222 12.52 21.34 10.98
CA ILE A 222 11.95 21.67 9.68
C ILE A 222 11.46 23.10 9.71
N THR A 223 11.88 23.89 8.72
CA THR A 223 11.40 25.27 8.55
C THR A 223 10.72 25.43 7.20
N GLY A 224 9.63 26.18 7.16
CA GLY A 224 9.00 26.62 5.90
C GLY A 224 9.92 27.52 5.08
N VAL A 225 9.70 27.56 3.75
CA VAL A 225 10.39 28.43 2.80
C VAL A 225 9.47 29.55 2.36
#